data_38da5531417d18db9a5f896c490ccf23
#
_entry.id   38da5531417d18db9a5f896c490ccf23
#
_cell.length_a   1.000
_cell.length_b   1.000
_cell.length_c   1.000
_cell.angle_alpha   90.00
_cell.angle_beta   90.00
_cell.angle_gamma   90.00
#
_symmetry.space_group_name_H-M   'P 1'
#
loop_
_entity.id
_entity.type
_entity.pdbx_description
1 polymer ?
#
loop_
_entity_poly.entity_id
_entity_poly.type
_entity_poly.pdbx_seq_one_letter_code
_entity_poly.pdbx_strand_id
1 'polypeptide(L)'
;MKYKKIKEISLFALITAIFFTRASFFISTVYDLQFSKSDYFQNQALSFREKVEVLEAARGSIYDRNLNVISSSVQSFDIGIRPNEVVEKKELSEILSLFLDIDESEIHHQIESRNSFFYIKRNVDFEIGNEIKSWNYKGIYPEISSKRILHSDALGKIVGRVDPDNNGIEGLELYYDGLLTGTDGELRYEAAPNGSLIPQGEISTKQPIHGEDIILSLDGDLQYLTKNLCAQALVETKAYNCSVVFANALNGEIIISAEKKAEETEKFNINLISGRANYEPGSALKIFTIGSAIDNQLIKPTTTFEVDDQIEIIEDSCLKSYEGKDKGCFRDFLKHEKYTLSVKEIIERSSNVGTILATKSSDIEDIEEYLKKFGFSQKTGVELSGETRGNFTEYNTCKTCLSSLSIGYSINVSQYQMVKAYSIIANGGKNIDLTLTRGNEGSQNTKQIISEESANQLKDLLINVVEGKNGTGKSLRMDNYTIGGKTGTSRTHIEGIGYSDSRFNTSFTGFIETDEGPVVGSVLLWGALISPSSEYVTGGSTAAPIFKTIVSYLVPGE
;
A
#
# COMPACT_ATOMS: atom_id res chain seq x y z
N MET A 1 54.25 92.87 -26.75
CA MET A 1 54.23 91.61 -27.49
C MET A 1 54.61 90.36 -26.69
N LYS A 2 55.62 90.40 -25.81
CA LYS A 2 56.03 89.21 -25.04
C LYS A 2 54.97 88.65 -24.06
N TYR A 3 54.18 89.50 -23.40
CA TYR A 3 53.17 89.08 -22.43
C TYR A 3 51.98 88.32 -23.09
N LYS A 4 51.60 88.65 -24.31
CA LYS A 4 50.52 87.98 -25.04
C LYS A 4 50.91 86.54 -25.49
N LYS A 5 52.19 86.41 -25.95
CA LYS A 5 52.79 85.10 -26.30
C LYS A 5 52.88 84.15 -25.10
N ILE A 6 53.26 84.68 -23.89
CA ILE A 6 53.32 83.84 -22.68
C ILE A 6 51.94 83.34 -22.24
N LYS A 7 50.93 84.18 -22.29
CA LYS A 7 49.53 83.74 -22.02
C LYS A 7 49.02 82.71 -23.02
N GLU A 8 49.33 82.86 -24.31
CA GLU A 8 48.94 81.90 -25.34
C GLU A 8 49.67 80.57 -25.15
N ILE A 9 50.95 80.57 -24.81
CA ILE A 9 51.71 79.33 -24.49
C ILE A 9 51.23 78.70 -23.21
N SER A 10 50.88 79.43 -22.17
CA SER A 10 50.33 78.89 -20.94
C SER A 10 48.92 78.31 -21.12
N LEU A 11 48.07 78.95 -21.95
CA LEU A 11 46.73 78.44 -22.29
C LEU A 11 46.84 77.15 -23.11
N PHE A 12 47.76 77.12 -24.09
CA PHE A 12 48.02 75.92 -24.88
C PHE A 12 48.49 74.77 -24.03
N ALA A 13 49.46 75.02 -23.13
CA ALA A 13 49.98 74.05 -22.18
C ALA A 13 48.90 73.52 -21.24
N LEU A 14 47.98 74.39 -20.77
CA LEU A 14 46.86 74.02 -19.93
C LEU A 14 45.85 73.09 -20.70
N ILE A 15 45.50 73.49 -21.93
CA ILE A 15 44.64 72.72 -22.78
C ILE A 15 45.27 71.35 -23.09
N THR A 16 46.53 71.29 -23.40
CA THR A 16 47.29 70.06 -23.65
C THR A 16 47.36 69.20 -22.40
N ALA A 17 47.57 69.74 -21.23
CA ALA A 17 47.53 69.00 -19.96
C ALA A 17 46.16 68.43 -19.66
N ILE A 18 45.08 69.20 -19.87
CA ILE A 18 43.72 68.77 -19.72
C ILE A 18 43.40 67.62 -20.72
N PHE A 19 43.89 67.77 -21.95
CA PHE A 19 43.68 66.69 -22.97
C PHE A 19 44.38 65.40 -22.57
N PHE A 20 45.67 65.47 -22.16
CA PHE A 20 46.39 64.27 -21.74
C PHE A 20 45.82 63.64 -20.48
N THR A 21 45.35 64.41 -19.50
CA THR A 21 44.70 63.89 -18.29
C THR A 21 43.37 63.19 -18.63
N ARG A 22 42.56 63.79 -19.53
CA ARG A 22 41.35 63.19 -20.01
C ARG A 22 41.60 61.93 -20.84
N ALA A 23 42.61 61.95 -21.72
CA ALA A 23 43.02 60.79 -22.49
C ALA A 23 43.54 59.66 -21.61
N SER A 24 44.37 59.96 -20.62
CA SER A 24 44.87 58.98 -19.63
C SER A 24 43.73 58.37 -18.82
N PHE A 25 42.77 59.20 -18.37
CA PHE A 25 41.60 58.74 -17.67
C PHE A 25 40.75 57.82 -18.56
N PHE A 26 40.54 58.21 -19.82
CA PHE A 26 39.80 57.38 -20.80
C PHE A 26 40.50 56.04 -21.05
N ILE A 27 41.83 56.06 -21.28
CA ILE A 27 42.61 54.82 -21.48
C ILE A 27 42.55 53.93 -20.23
N SER A 28 42.69 54.54 -19.03
CA SER A 28 42.57 53.79 -17.77
C SER A 28 41.19 53.18 -17.60
N THR A 29 40.12 53.91 -17.95
CA THR A 29 38.73 53.37 -17.89
C THR A 29 38.53 52.24 -18.89
N VAL A 30 39.03 52.41 -20.13
CA VAL A 30 38.95 51.35 -21.14
C VAL A 30 39.73 50.11 -20.72
N TYR A 31 40.93 50.32 -20.15
CA TYR A 31 41.72 49.21 -19.60
C TYR A 31 41.02 48.50 -18.45
N ASP A 32 40.45 49.26 -17.51
CA ASP A 32 39.69 48.69 -16.39
C ASP A 32 38.46 47.87 -16.89
N LEU A 33 37.71 48.39 -17.87
CA LEU A 33 36.57 47.69 -18.47
C LEU A 33 37.00 46.44 -19.27
N GLN A 34 38.08 46.53 -20.05
CA GLN A 34 38.47 45.43 -20.95
C GLN A 34 39.33 44.36 -20.27
N PHE A 35 40.07 44.68 -19.21
CA PHE A 35 40.99 43.75 -18.58
C PHE A 35 40.62 43.46 -17.13
N SER A 36 40.40 44.49 -16.29
CA SER A 36 40.14 44.28 -14.87
C SER A 36 38.73 43.80 -14.57
N LYS A 37 37.77 44.26 -15.37
CA LYS A 37 36.31 43.89 -15.19
C LYS A 37 35.76 43.07 -16.35
N SER A 38 36.62 42.59 -17.24
CA SER A 38 36.22 41.78 -18.39
C SER A 38 35.38 40.57 -17.97
N ASP A 39 35.92 39.78 -17.05
CA ASP A 39 35.27 38.57 -16.54
C ASP A 39 33.94 38.88 -15.85
N TYR A 40 33.86 39.97 -15.11
CA TYR A 40 32.61 40.42 -14.47
C TYR A 40 31.51 40.74 -15.51
N PHE A 41 31.86 41.53 -16.54
CA PHE A 41 30.89 41.89 -17.57
C PHE A 41 30.56 40.74 -18.50
N GLN A 42 31.52 39.86 -18.79
CA GLN A 42 31.25 38.62 -19.54
C GLN A 42 30.31 37.72 -18.78
N ASN A 43 30.54 37.44 -17.51
CA ASN A 43 29.66 36.63 -16.68
C ASN A 43 28.27 37.27 -16.53
N GLN A 44 28.19 38.59 -16.40
CA GLN A 44 26.91 39.28 -16.37
C GLN A 44 26.16 39.21 -17.72
N ALA A 45 26.88 39.34 -18.85
CA ALA A 45 26.27 39.19 -20.16
C ALA A 45 25.83 37.76 -20.41
N LEU A 46 26.59 36.75 -19.99
CA LEU A 46 26.23 35.35 -20.06
C LEU A 46 24.95 35.07 -19.23
N SER A 47 24.88 35.56 -17.99
CA SER A 47 23.72 35.38 -17.12
C SER A 47 22.41 35.96 -17.71
N PHE A 48 22.50 37.00 -18.53
CA PHE A 48 21.33 37.55 -19.24
C PHE A 48 20.93 36.78 -20.51
N ARG A 49 21.87 36.02 -21.09
CA ARG A 49 21.67 35.24 -22.31
C ARG A 49 21.46 33.78 -22.05
N GLU A 50 21.99 33.26 -20.92
CA GLU A 50 21.86 31.84 -20.57
C GLU A 50 20.40 31.53 -20.22
N LYS A 51 19.82 30.59 -20.94
CA LYS A 51 18.58 29.92 -20.58
C LYS A 51 18.88 28.53 -20.07
N VAL A 52 18.18 28.17 -19.01
CA VAL A 52 18.19 26.82 -18.45
C VAL A 52 16.82 26.23 -18.70
N GLU A 53 16.78 25.14 -19.40
CA GLU A 53 15.57 24.35 -19.64
C GLU A 53 15.73 23.02 -18.91
N VAL A 54 14.73 22.68 -18.10
CA VAL A 54 14.73 21.40 -17.37
C VAL A 54 14.38 20.28 -18.34
N LEU A 55 15.21 19.25 -18.37
CA LEU A 55 14.92 18.01 -19.07
C LEU A 55 14.33 17.03 -18.05
N GLU A 56 13.01 16.91 -18.05
CA GLU A 56 12.30 16.07 -17.09
C GLU A 56 12.76 14.62 -17.17
N ALA A 57 13.02 14.01 -16.02
CA ALA A 57 13.22 12.59 -15.88
C ALA A 57 11.89 11.85 -16.04
N ALA A 58 11.87 10.78 -16.83
CA ALA A 58 10.70 9.91 -16.86
C ALA A 58 10.58 9.13 -15.55
N ARG A 59 9.38 9.15 -14.93
CA ARG A 59 9.09 8.35 -13.76
C ARG A 59 9.04 6.87 -14.14
N GLY A 60 9.70 5.99 -13.38
CA GLY A 60 9.74 4.55 -13.57
C GLY A 60 8.35 3.92 -13.62
N SER A 61 8.20 2.86 -14.37
CA SER A 61 6.94 2.11 -14.51
C SER A 61 6.79 1.08 -13.39
N ILE A 62 5.53 0.72 -13.10
CA ILE A 62 5.20 -0.36 -12.16
C ILE A 62 4.57 -1.49 -12.97
N TYR A 63 5.11 -2.69 -12.82
CA TYR A 63 4.66 -3.91 -13.50
C TYR A 63 4.12 -4.91 -12.49
N ASP A 64 3.23 -5.80 -12.92
CA ASP A 64 2.88 -6.99 -12.15
C ASP A 64 3.98 -8.07 -12.27
N ARG A 65 3.78 -9.24 -11.61
CA ARG A 65 4.74 -10.35 -11.65
C ARG A 65 4.94 -10.95 -13.04
N ASN A 66 3.99 -10.75 -13.95
CA ASN A 66 3.99 -11.26 -15.32
C ASN A 66 4.48 -10.21 -16.31
N LEU A 67 5.02 -9.08 -15.82
CA LEU A 67 5.50 -7.94 -16.60
C LEU A 67 4.40 -7.18 -17.36
N ASN A 68 3.13 -7.33 -16.97
CA ASN A 68 2.08 -6.45 -17.45
C ASN A 68 2.23 -5.06 -16.83
N VAL A 69 2.09 -4.02 -17.63
CA VAL A 69 2.18 -2.63 -17.15
C VAL A 69 0.98 -2.30 -16.26
N ILE A 70 1.23 -1.94 -15.01
CA ILE A 70 0.20 -1.55 -14.05
C ILE A 70 0.09 -0.04 -13.92
N SER A 71 1.23 0.66 -13.88
CA SER A 71 1.28 2.12 -13.86
C SER A 71 2.45 2.60 -14.70
N SER A 72 2.19 3.56 -15.58
CA SER A 72 3.22 4.18 -16.42
C SER A 72 2.94 5.66 -16.64
N SER A 73 3.97 6.40 -17.06
CA SER A 73 3.84 7.81 -17.43
C SER A 73 3.76 7.96 -18.93
N VAL A 74 2.85 8.83 -19.38
CA VAL A 74 2.71 9.22 -20.79
C VAL A 74 2.88 10.72 -20.92
N GLN A 75 3.32 11.19 -22.08
CA GLN A 75 3.40 12.62 -22.35
C GLN A 75 2.01 13.26 -22.30
N SER A 76 1.95 14.46 -21.73
CA SER A 76 0.77 15.28 -21.60
C SER A 76 1.14 16.75 -21.76
N PHE A 77 0.14 17.63 -21.60
CA PHE A 77 0.37 19.06 -21.54
C PHE A 77 -0.28 19.67 -20.29
N ASP A 78 0.39 20.64 -19.71
CA ASP A 78 -0.19 21.56 -18.75
C ASP A 78 -0.53 22.86 -19.49
N ILE A 79 -1.79 23.27 -19.43
CA ILE A 79 -2.27 24.47 -20.17
C ILE A 79 -2.26 25.65 -19.21
N GLY A 80 -1.23 26.48 -19.35
CA GLY A 80 -1.06 27.72 -18.60
C GLY A 80 -1.74 28.90 -19.28
N ILE A 81 -2.26 29.85 -18.50
CA ILE A 81 -2.88 31.10 -18.98
C ILE A 81 -2.26 32.29 -18.27
N ARG A 82 -1.94 33.35 -19.03
CA ARG A 82 -1.66 34.71 -18.54
C ARG A 82 -2.83 35.64 -18.87
N PRO A 83 -3.73 35.91 -17.92
CA PRO A 83 -4.98 36.65 -18.17
C PRO A 83 -4.78 38.03 -18.77
N ASN A 84 -3.68 38.70 -18.42
CA ASN A 84 -3.36 40.06 -18.92
C ASN A 84 -2.91 40.07 -20.38
N GLU A 85 -2.59 38.93 -20.98
CA GLU A 85 -2.18 38.82 -22.38
C GLU A 85 -3.32 38.35 -23.28
N VAL A 86 -4.42 37.84 -22.68
CA VAL A 86 -5.62 37.38 -23.39
C VAL A 86 -6.47 38.57 -23.78
N VAL A 87 -6.71 38.76 -25.09
CA VAL A 87 -7.49 39.88 -25.64
C VAL A 87 -8.98 39.56 -25.59
N GLU A 88 -9.42 38.45 -26.16
CA GLU A 88 -10.80 38.02 -26.26
C GLU A 88 -11.09 36.88 -25.27
N LYS A 89 -11.27 37.24 -23.98
CA LYS A 89 -11.40 36.27 -22.90
C LYS A 89 -12.59 35.33 -23.04
N LYS A 90 -13.72 35.88 -23.53
CA LYS A 90 -14.94 35.10 -23.73
C LYS A 90 -14.79 34.08 -24.84
N GLU A 91 -14.31 34.52 -26.01
CA GLU A 91 -14.05 33.61 -27.15
C GLU A 91 -13.08 32.50 -26.79
N LEU A 92 -12.00 32.85 -26.07
CA LEU A 92 -11.05 31.87 -25.56
C LEU A 92 -11.71 30.85 -24.62
N SER A 93 -12.61 31.31 -23.74
CA SER A 93 -13.32 30.42 -22.81
C SER A 93 -14.24 29.44 -23.55
N GLU A 94 -14.97 29.94 -24.59
CA GLU A 94 -15.79 29.09 -25.45
C GLU A 94 -14.97 28.00 -26.14
N ILE A 95 -13.85 28.39 -26.76
CA ILE A 95 -12.97 27.42 -27.47
C ILE A 95 -12.36 26.41 -26.49
N LEU A 96 -11.77 26.85 -25.38
CA LEU A 96 -11.14 25.96 -24.41
C LEU A 96 -12.12 24.97 -23.76
N SER A 97 -13.38 25.36 -23.57
CA SER A 97 -14.40 24.48 -23.00
C SER A 97 -14.67 23.25 -23.87
N LEU A 98 -14.55 23.38 -25.19
CA LEU A 98 -14.72 22.25 -26.13
C LEU A 98 -13.62 21.19 -26.04
N PHE A 99 -12.42 21.59 -25.61
CA PHE A 99 -11.24 20.71 -25.57
C PHE A 99 -10.88 20.24 -24.17
N LEU A 100 -11.20 21.04 -23.14
CA LEU A 100 -10.70 20.78 -21.79
C LEU A 100 -11.72 20.12 -20.87
N ASP A 101 -12.96 19.88 -21.32
CA ASP A 101 -14.02 19.33 -20.47
C ASP A 101 -14.16 20.14 -19.15
N ILE A 102 -14.26 21.47 -19.29
CA ILE A 102 -14.51 22.44 -18.22
C ILE A 102 -15.59 23.40 -18.73
N ASP A 103 -16.53 23.77 -17.87
CA ASP A 103 -17.58 24.69 -18.24
C ASP A 103 -17.03 26.06 -18.69
N GLU A 104 -17.56 26.61 -19.80
CA GLU A 104 -17.20 27.94 -20.33
C GLU A 104 -17.21 29.00 -19.23
N SER A 105 -18.28 29.03 -18.44
CA SER A 105 -18.46 30.00 -17.36
C SER A 105 -17.39 29.91 -16.29
N GLU A 106 -16.91 28.70 -15.99
CA GLU A 106 -15.83 28.47 -15.04
C GLU A 106 -14.50 28.97 -15.59
N ILE A 107 -14.16 28.62 -16.84
CA ILE A 107 -12.97 29.12 -17.53
C ILE A 107 -12.96 30.62 -17.57
N HIS A 108 -14.08 31.24 -18.00
CA HIS A 108 -14.22 32.70 -18.08
C HIS A 108 -14.00 33.35 -16.72
N HIS A 109 -14.65 32.82 -15.67
CA HIS A 109 -14.48 33.32 -14.30
C HIS A 109 -13.04 33.22 -13.81
N GLN A 110 -12.35 32.14 -14.09
CA GLN A 110 -10.95 31.97 -13.70
C GLN A 110 -10.03 32.97 -14.41
N ILE A 111 -10.26 33.25 -15.71
CA ILE A 111 -9.47 34.20 -16.48
C ILE A 111 -9.78 35.66 -16.05
N GLU A 112 -11.02 35.98 -15.68
CA GLU A 112 -11.39 37.31 -15.22
C GLU A 112 -10.93 37.64 -13.80
N SER A 113 -10.97 36.65 -12.90
CA SER A 113 -10.65 36.82 -11.46
C SER A 113 -9.17 36.85 -11.14
N ARG A 114 -8.31 36.43 -12.07
CA ARG A 114 -6.86 36.30 -11.84
C ARG A 114 -6.07 37.29 -12.69
N ASN A 115 -4.95 37.77 -12.17
CA ASN A 115 -4.03 38.68 -12.87
C ASN A 115 -2.64 38.09 -13.14
N SER A 116 -2.31 36.97 -12.50
CA SER A 116 -1.04 36.27 -12.66
C SER A 116 -1.21 34.97 -13.45
N PHE A 117 -0.10 34.41 -13.93
CA PHE A 117 -0.07 33.10 -14.58
C PHE A 117 -0.70 32.03 -13.68
N PHE A 118 -1.49 31.14 -14.28
CA PHE A 118 -2.05 29.96 -13.65
C PHE A 118 -2.30 28.84 -14.67
N TYR A 119 -2.34 27.59 -14.22
CA TYR A 119 -2.77 26.47 -15.04
C TYR A 119 -4.29 26.36 -15.01
N ILE A 120 -4.93 26.41 -16.19
CA ILE A 120 -6.37 26.18 -16.32
C ILE A 120 -6.71 24.69 -16.26
N LYS A 121 -5.88 23.84 -16.84
CA LYS A 121 -5.94 22.39 -16.73
C LYS A 121 -4.55 21.81 -16.83
N ARG A 122 -4.25 20.82 -15.98
CA ARG A 122 -3.01 20.06 -16.00
C ARG A 122 -3.28 18.64 -16.51
N ASN A 123 -2.24 17.96 -16.93
CA ASN A 123 -2.32 16.57 -17.41
C ASN A 123 -3.31 16.37 -18.57
N VAL A 124 -3.39 17.34 -19.48
CA VAL A 124 -4.20 17.27 -20.71
C VAL A 124 -3.56 16.28 -21.68
N ASP A 125 -4.36 15.45 -22.32
CA ASP A 125 -3.88 14.46 -23.25
C ASP A 125 -3.04 15.11 -24.37
N PHE A 126 -1.96 14.41 -24.76
CA PHE A 126 -0.93 14.96 -25.66
C PHE A 126 -1.51 15.51 -26.97
N GLU A 127 -2.47 14.82 -27.58
CA GLU A 127 -3.09 15.25 -28.83
C GLU A 127 -3.85 16.57 -28.66
N ILE A 128 -4.63 16.68 -27.58
CA ILE A 128 -5.39 17.91 -27.26
C ILE A 128 -4.44 19.06 -26.95
N GLY A 129 -3.42 18.82 -26.13
CA GLY A 129 -2.44 19.84 -25.79
C GLY A 129 -1.64 20.33 -26.98
N ASN A 130 -1.29 19.43 -27.90
CA ASN A 130 -0.59 19.76 -29.14
C ASN A 130 -1.48 20.57 -30.11
N GLU A 131 -2.77 20.24 -30.16
CA GLU A 131 -3.76 21.04 -30.92
C GLU A 131 -3.84 22.46 -30.35
N ILE A 132 -4.01 22.62 -29.04
CA ILE A 132 -4.04 23.95 -28.37
C ILE A 132 -2.72 24.71 -28.61
N LYS A 133 -1.58 24.03 -28.58
CA LYS A 133 -0.27 24.62 -28.88
C LYS A 133 -0.19 25.15 -30.31
N SER A 134 -0.80 24.45 -31.27
CA SER A 134 -0.81 24.83 -32.69
C SER A 134 -1.54 26.14 -32.95
N TRP A 135 -2.49 26.56 -32.09
CA TRP A 135 -3.24 27.83 -32.24
C TRP A 135 -2.33 29.05 -32.10
N ASN A 136 -1.18 28.91 -31.43
CA ASN A 136 -0.25 30.01 -31.15
C ASN A 136 -0.96 31.25 -30.60
N TYR A 137 -1.96 31.04 -29.73
CA TYR A 137 -2.81 32.08 -29.19
C TYR A 137 -2.09 32.81 -28.05
N LYS A 138 -2.03 34.16 -28.15
CA LYS A 138 -1.34 34.96 -27.14
C LYS A 138 -2.04 34.87 -25.79
N GLY A 139 -1.31 34.54 -24.75
CA GLY A 139 -1.81 34.38 -23.41
C GLY A 139 -2.09 32.93 -23.00
N ILE A 140 -1.95 31.96 -23.94
CA ILE A 140 -1.96 30.54 -23.64
C ILE A 140 -0.53 30.00 -23.73
N TYR A 141 -0.15 29.18 -22.75
CA TYR A 141 1.18 28.59 -22.60
C TYR A 141 1.04 27.09 -22.38
N PRO A 142 0.91 26.28 -23.44
CA PRO A 142 0.94 24.83 -23.32
C PRO A 142 2.36 24.36 -23.05
N GLU A 143 2.59 23.79 -21.88
CA GLU A 143 3.87 23.24 -21.46
C GLU A 143 3.81 21.72 -21.52
N ILE A 144 4.86 21.08 -22.06
CA ILE A 144 4.95 19.61 -22.07
C ILE A 144 5.09 19.15 -20.63
N SER A 145 4.34 18.15 -20.27
CA SER A 145 4.30 17.56 -18.94
C SER A 145 4.14 16.03 -19.05
N SER A 146 4.08 15.36 -17.94
CA SER A 146 3.95 13.90 -17.84
C SER A 146 2.74 13.54 -16.99
N LYS A 147 1.87 12.67 -17.52
CA LYS A 147 0.66 12.17 -16.84
C LYS A 147 0.85 10.72 -16.42
N ARG A 148 0.62 10.44 -15.14
CA ARG A 148 0.63 9.07 -14.63
C ARG A 148 -0.69 8.36 -14.96
N ILE A 149 -0.61 7.18 -15.55
CA ILE A 149 -1.78 6.36 -15.90
C ILE A 149 -1.73 5.05 -15.11
N LEU A 150 -2.84 4.73 -14.48
CA LEU A 150 -3.09 3.43 -13.87
C LEU A 150 -3.84 2.55 -14.88
N HIS A 151 -3.23 1.43 -15.29
CA HIS A 151 -3.79 0.50 -16.27
C HIS A 151 -4.61 -0.64 -15.63
N SER A 152 -4.55 -0.79 -14.31
CA SER A 152 -5.26 -1.84 -13.57
C SER A 152 -6.02 -1.29 -12.36
N ASP A 153 -7.34 -1.20 -12.47
CA ASP A 153 -8.20 -0.85 -11.33
C ASP A 153 -8.14 -1.87 -10.18
N ALA A 154 -7.77 -3.11 -10.50
CA ALA A 154 -7.67 -4.16 -9.49
C ALA A 154 -6.53 -3.89 -8.50
N LEU A 155 -5.45 -3.25 -8.96
CA LEU A 155 -4.26 -2.92 -8.18
C LEU A 155 -4.22 -1.46 -7.71
N GLY A 156 -5.15 -0.62 -8.15
CA GLY A 156 -5.10 0.83 -7.93
C GLY A 156 -4.94 1.27 -6.48
N LYS A 157 -5.58 0.57 -5.54
CA LYS A 157 -5.46 0.90 -4.11
C LYS A 157 -4.11 0.56 -3.50
N ILE A 158 -3.40 -0.43 -4.06
CA ILE A 158 -2.06 -0.83 -3.61
C ILE A 158 -1.03 0.09 -4.24
N VAL A 159 -1.13 0.28 -5.56
CA VAL A 159 -0.23 1.16 -6.31
C VAL A 159 -0.36 2.60 -5.81
N GLY A 160 -1.58 3.07 -5.57
CA GLY A 160 -1.82 4.43 -5.12
C GLY A 160 -1.83 5.43 -6.26
N ARG A 161 -1.39 6.64 -5.99
CA ARG A 161 -1.45 7.75 -6.95
C ARG A 161 -0.36 8.78 -6.72
N VAL A 162 -0.14 9.62 -7.71
CA VAL A 162 0.74 10.79 -7.67
C VAL A 162 -0.08 12.08 -7.64
N ASP A 163 0.55 13.17 -7.25
CA ASP A 163 0.03 14.52 -7.43
C ASP A 163 0.26 15.02 -8.88
N PRO A 164 -0.24 16.21 -9.26
CA PRO A 164 -0.01 16.76 -10.59
C PRO A 164 1.46 17.02 -10.94
N ASP A 165 2.35 17.09 -9.96
CA ASP A 165 3.79 17.27 -10.15
C ASP A 165 4.54 15.93 -10.18
N ASN A 166 3.81 14.81 -10.31
CA ASN A 166 4.31 13.42 -10.33
C ASN A 166 5.00 12.96 -9.04
N ASN A 167 4.74 13.60 -7.88
CA ASN A 167 5.19 13.09 -6.59
C ASN A 167 4.22 12.05 -6.06
N GLY A 168 4.72 10.96 -5.54
CA GLY A 168 3.91 9.92 -4.93
C GLY A 168 3.21 10.39 -3.66
N ILE A 169 1.88 10.28 -3.59
CA ILE A 169 1.09 10.74 -2.44
C ILE A 169 0.36 9.61 -1.71
N GLU A 170 0.27 8.42 -2.31
CA GLU A 170 -0.42 7.26 -1.73
C GLU A 170 0.16 5.95 -2.28
N GLY A 171 0.04 4.85 -1.50
CA GLY A 171 0.38 3.50 -1.92
C GLY A 171 1.86 3.28 -2.20
N LEU A 172 2.16 2.41 -3.17
CA LEU A 172 3.53 2.12 -3.60
C LEU A 172 4.17 3.30 -4.33
N GLU A 173 3.37 4.14 -5.01
CA GLU A 173 3.86 5.39 -5.61
C GLU A 173 4.51 6.30 -4.56
N LEU A 174 3.93 6.37 -3.35
CA LEU A 174 4.52 7.12 -2.22
C LEU A 174 5.70 6.35 -1.59
N TYR A 175 5.55 5.03 -1.40
CA TYR A 175 6.58 4.26 -0.71
C TYR A 175 7.91 4.23 -1.49
N TYR A 176 7.82 4.10 -2.80
CA TYR A 176 8.96 4.05 -3.73
C TYR A 176 9.19 5.35 -4.48
N ASP A 177 8.67 6.48 -4.00
CA ASP A 177 8.75 7.76 -4.71
C ASP A 177 10.19 8.13 -5.09
N GLY A 178 11.13 7.95 -4.16
CA GLY A 178 12.55 8.26 -4.39
C GLY A 178 13.24 7.40 -5.47
N LEU A 179 12.75 6.16 -5.71
CA LEU A 179 13.24 5.29 -6.78
C LEU A 179 12.57 5.59 -8.12
N LEU A 180 11.25 5.81 -8.06
CA LEU A 180 10.42 6.04 -9.24
C LEU A 180 10.66 7.40 -9.90
N THR A 181 10.91 8.46 -9.15
CA THR A 181 10.95 9.85 -9.68
C THR A 181 12.15 10.11 -10.59
N GLY A 182 13.32 9.54 -10.32
CA GLY A 182 14.54 9.83 -11.06
C GLY A 182 15.15 11.19 -10.71
N THR A 183 15.98 11.72 -11.60
CA THR A 183 16.65 13.02 -11.41
C THR A 183 16.65 13.78 -12.72
N ASP A 184 16.10 14.99 -12.73
CA ASP A 184 16.05 15.83 -13.91
C ASP A 184 17.41 16.23 -14.44
N GLY A 185 17.47 16.37 -15.75
CA GLY A 185 18.57 16.93 -16.50
C GLY A 185 18.41 18.44 -16.71
N GLU A 186 19.39 19.03 -17.32
CA GLU A 186 19.41 20.46 -17.67
C GLU A 186 19.96 20.65 -19.08
N LEU A 187 19.28 21.48 -19.86
CA LEU A 187 19.78 22.03 -21.11
C LEU A 187 20.07 23.52 -20.89
N ARG A 188 21.35 23.89 -20.92
CA ARG A 188 21.80 25.27 -20.82
C ARG A 188 22.24 25.75 -22.20
N TYR A 189 21.70 26.87 -22.64
CA TYR A 189 22.04 27.45 -23.95
C TYR A 189 21.93 28.97 -23.94
N GLU A 190 22.71 29.61 -24.83
CA GLU A 190 22.55 31.05 -25.06
C GLU A 190 21.35 31.34 -25.95
N ALA A 191 20.49 32.24 -25.48
CA ALA A 191 19.31 32.70 -26.18
C ALA A 191 19.40 34.18 -26.60
N ALA A 192 18.89 34.47 -27.77
CA ALA A 192 18.67 35.84 -28.23
C ALA A 192 17.55 36.53 -27.42
N PRO A 193 17.41 37.88 -27.46
CA PRO A 193 16.36 38.60 -26.72
C PRO A 193 14.92 38.15 -27.03
N ASN A 194 14.70 37.54 -28.18
CA ASN A 194 13.41 36.94 -28.56
C ASN A 194 13.25 35.49 -28.09
N GLY A 195 14.22 34.96 -27.32
CA GLY A 195 14.20 33.60 -26.79
C GLY A 195 14.69 32.51 -27.73
N SER A 196 15.07 32.82 -28.98
CA SER A 196 15.60 31.82 -29.91
C SER A 196 17.04 31.44 -29.59
N LEU A 197 17.39 30.17 -29.80
CA LEU A 197 18.75 29.64 -29.64
C LEU A 197 19.74 30.42 -30.51
N ILE A 198 20.89 30.81 -29.95
CA ILE A 198 22.02 31.35 -30.70
C ILE A 198 22.87 30.16 -31.25
N PRO A 199 22.91 29.92 -32.57
CA PRO A 199 23.51 28.70 -33.11
C PRO A 199 25.00 28.51 -32.83
N GLN A 200 25.73 29.56 -32.47
CA GLN A 200 27.16 29.57 -32.13
C GLN A 200 27.40 29.78 -30.62
N GLY A 201 26.33 29.84 -29.82
CA GLY A 201 26.41 29.96 -28.36
C GLY A 201 26.86 28.66 -27.69
N GLU A 202 27.29 28.77 -26.46
CA GLU A 202 27.62 27.60 -25.65
C GLU A 202 26.35 26.79 -25.35
N ILE A 203 26.42 25.47 -25.55
CA ILE A 203 25.37 24.52 -25.21
C ILE A 203 25.96 23.48 -24.27
N SER A 204 25.37 23.34 -23.11
CA SER A 204 25.71 22.30 -22.15
C SER A 204 24.46 21.49 -21.82
N THR A 205 24.55 20.17 -21.92
CA THR A 205 23.44 19.26 -21.63
C THR A 205 23.85 18.29 -20.55
N LYS A 206 23.10 18.31 -19.44
CA LYS A 206 23.12 17.24 -18.44
C LYS A 206 21.90 16.35 -18.70
N GLN A 207 22.15 15.10 -19.09
CA GLN A 207 21.05 14.16 -19.36
C GLN A 207 20.28 13.85 -18.08
N PRO A 208 18.93 13.66 -18.15
CA PRO A 208 18.16 13.19 -17.02
C PRO A 208 18.52 11.74 -16.68
N ILE A 209 18.39 11.38 -15.43
CA ILE A 209 18.45 9.99 -14.96
C ILE A 209 17.01 9.57 -14.69
N HIS A 210 16.47 8.69 -15.52
CA HIS A 210 15.10 8.21 -15.36
C HIS A 210 14.94 7.40 -14.08
N GLY A 211 13.73 7.36 -13.55
CA GLY A 211 13.39 6.55 -12.40
C GLY A 211 13.49 5.05 -12.71
N GLU A 212 13.69 4.26 -11.65
CA GLU A 212 13.78 2.81 -11.75
C GLU A 212 12.39 2.18 -11.85
N ASP A 213 12.26 1.16 -12.68
CA ASP A 213 11.04 0.37 -12.78
C ASP A 213 10.88 -0.58 -11.59
N ILE A 214 9.64 -0.81 -11.16
CA ILE A 214 9.32 -1.72 -10.06
C ILE A 214 8.49 -2.89 -10.59
N ILE A 215 8.91 -4.10 -10.26
CA ILE A 215 8.15 -5.32 -10.55
C ILE A 215 7.50 -5.79 -9.26
N LEU A 216 6.18 -5.86 -9.27
CA LEU A 216 5.40 -6.36 -8.15
C LEU A 216 5.44 -7.90 -8.09
N SER A 217 5.26 -8.43 -6.89
CA SER A 217 5.00 -9.86 -6.67
C SER A 217 3.55 -10.25 -6.96
N LEU A 218 2.67 -9.26 -7.07
CA LEU A 218 1.23 -9.42 -7.31
C LEU A 218 0.95 -9.88 -8.74
N ASP A 219 -0.02 -10.79 -8.87
CA ASP A 219 -0.55 -11.26 -10.16
C ASP A 219 -1.83 -10.48 -10.51
N GLY A 220 -1.79 -9.71 -11.59
CA GLY A 220 -2.89 -8.84 -12.00
C GLY A 220 -4.17 -9.59 -12.35
N ASP A 221 -4.06 -10.76 -12.96
CA ASP A 221 -5.20 -11.58 -13.39
C ASP A 221 -5.87 -12.25 -12.17
N LEU A 222 -5.06 -12.83 -11.28
CA LEU A 222 -5.57 -13.41 -10.03
C LEU A 222 -6.17 -12.33 -9.12
N GLN A 223 -5.61 -11.13 -9.12
CA GLN A 223 -6.14 -9.99 -8.40
C GLN A 223 -7.54 -9.61 -8.88
N TYR A 224 -7.72 -9.52 -10.22
CA TYR A 224 -9.03 -9.24 -10.83
C TYR A 224 -10.05 -10.34 -10.56
N LEU A 225 -9.68 -11.62 -10.76
CA LEU A 225 -10.51 -12.78 -10.45
C LEU A 225 -10.98 -12.74 -8.99
N THR A 226 -10.03 -12.55 -8.06
CA THR A 226 -10.32 -12.55 -6.62
C THR A 226 -11.27 -11.41 -6.24
N LYS A 227 -11.12 -10.24 -6.84
CA LYS A 227 -12.02 -9.10 -6.63
C LYS A 227 -13.45 -9.41 -7.06
N ASN A 228 -13.63 -10.16 -8.14
CA ASN A 228 -14.95 -10.62 -8.60
C ASN A 228 -15.55 -11.69 -7.68
N LEU A 229 -14.76 -12.65 -7.21
CA LEU A 229 -15.19 -13.63 -6.20
C LEU A 229 -15.64 -12.94 -4.90
N CYS A 230 -14.88 -11.94 -4.46
CA CYS A 230 -15.26 -11.10 -3.34
C CYS A 230 -16.59 -10.35 -3.59
N ALA A 231 -16.79 -9.79 -4.77
CA ALA A 231 -18.03 -9.09 -5.11
C ALA A 231 -19.26 -10.04 -5.00
N GLN A 232 -19.14 -11.27 -5.51
CA GLN A 232 -20.17 -12.30 -5.39
C GLN A 232 -20.42 -12.65 -3.91
N ALA A 233 -19.36 -12.90 -3.14
CA ALA A 233 -19.48 -13.24 -1.72
C ALA A 233 -20.16 -12.15 -0.90
N LEU A 234 -19.95 -10.86 -1.22
CA LEU A 234 -20.64 -9.75 -0.56
C LEU A 234 -22.15 -9.77 -0.81
N VAL A 235 -22.58 -10.13 -2.01
CA VAL A 235 -24.02 -10.28 -2.33
C VAL A 235 -24.63 -11.42 -1.53
N GLU A 236 -23.95 -12.55 -1.45
CA GLU A 236 -24.45 -13.77 -0.78
C GLU A 236 -24.47 -13.63 0.74
N THR A 237 -23.44 -13.05 1.33
CA THR A 237 -23.25 -12.98 2.79
C THR A 237 -23.66 -11.66 3.41
N LYS A 238 -23.97 -10.64 2.62
CA LYS A 238 -24.24 -9.26 3.08
C LYS A 238 -23.13 -8.70 3.98
N ALA A 239 -21.90 -9.19 3.78
CA ALA A 239 -20.73 -8.68 4.49
C ALA A 239 -20.41 -7.24 4.08
N TYR A 240 -19.76 -6.50 4.95
CA TYR A 240 -19.32 -5.13 4.68
C TYR A 240 -18.11 -5.07 3.75
N ASN A 241 -17.23 -6.05 3.90
CA ASN A 241 -16.01 -6.17 3.09
C ASN A 241 -15.61 -7.63 2.95
N CYS A 242 -14.99 -7.94 1.81
CA CYS A 242 -14.26 -9.18 1.56
C CYS A 242 -12.81 -8.81 1.25
N SER A 243 -11.88 -9.46 1.94
CA SER A 243 -10.44 -9.27 1.76
C SER A 243 -9.73 -10.61 1.64
N VAL A 244 -8.79 -10.70 0.72
CA VAL A 244 -8.06 -11.93 0.39
C VAL A 244 -6.59 -11.62 0.22
N VAL A 245 -5.73 -12.39 0.89
CA VAL A 245 -4.28 -12.32 0.75
C VAL A 245 -3.72 -13.72 0.52
N PHE A 246 -2.86 -13.88 -0.48
CA PHE A 246 -2.08 -15.09 -0.70
C PHE A 246 -0.60 -14.73 -0.88
N ALA A 247 0.29 -15.51 -0.27
CA ALA A 247 1.73 -15.31 -0.35
C ALA A 247 2.48 -16.65 -0.45
N ASN A 248 3.60 -16.63 -1.14
CA ASN A 248 4.55 -17.74 -1.13
C ASN A 248 5.25 -17.79 0.23
N ALA A 249 5.18 -18.92 0.93
CA ALA A 249 5.72 -19.06 2.27
C ALA A 249 7.25 -19.21 2.32
N LEU A 250 7.93 -19.42 1.18
CA LEU A 250 9.38 -19.57 1.13
C LEU A 250 10.10 -18.24 0.94
N ASN A 251 9.52 -17.32 0.14
CA ASN A 251 10.15 -16.03 -0.19
C ASN A 251 9.35 -14.81 0.27
N GLY A 252 8.13 -14.97 0.79
CA GLY A 252 7.29 -13.91 1.31
C GLY A 252 6.59 -13.06 0.24
N GLU A 253 6.76 -13.37 -1.04
CA GLU A 253 6.08 -12.66 -2.13
C GLU A 253 4.58 -12.79 -2.01
N ILE A 254 3.89 -11.65 -1.85
CA ILE A 254 2.42 -11.58 -1.88
C ILE A 254 1.96 -11.70 -3.33
N ILE A 255 1.23 -12.77 -3.64
CA ILE A 255 0.72 -13.07 -4.98
C ILE A 255 -0.62 -12.37 -5.21
N ILE A 256 -1.46 -12.32 -4.18
CA ILE A 256 -2.78 -11.70 -4.19
C ILE A 256 -2.93 -10.86 -2.92
N SER A 257 -3.41 -9.63 -3.07
CA SER A 257 -3.91 -8.78 -1.98
C SER A 257 -5.11 -7.99 -2.48
N ALA A 258 -6.26 -8.65 -2.55
CA ALA A 258 -7.47 -8.12 -3.14
C ALA A 258 -8.53 -7.83 -2.09
N GLU A 259 -9.29 -6.76 -2.31
CA GLU A 259 -10.43 -6.41 -1.47
C GLU A 259 -11.60 -5.86 -2.28
N LYS A 260 -12.81 -6.10 -1.80
CA LYS A 260 -14.03 -5.48 -2.30
C LYS A 260 -14.89 -5.04 -1.12
N LYS A 261 -15.37 -3.79 -1.17
CA LYS A 261 -16.34 -3.23 -0.21
C LYS A 261 -17.75 -3.32 -0.78
N ALA A 262 -18.73 -3.49 0.08
CA ALA A 262 -20.13 -3.31 -0.28
C ALA A 262 -20.43 -1.81 -0.50
N GLU A 263 -21.27 -1.49 -1.49
CA GLU A 263 -21.57 -0.11 -1.89
C GLU A 263 -22.28 0.70 -0.78
N GLU A 264 -23.07 0.02 0.07
CA GLU A 264 -23.83 0.67 1.14
C GLU A 264 -23.03 1.01 2.40
N THR A 265 -21.73 0.74 2.41
CA THR A 265 -20.89 0.85 3.62
C THR A 265 -19.92 2.03 3.60
N GLU A 266 -20.38 3.22 3.20
CA GLU A 266 -19.59 4.47 3.31
C GLU A 266 -19.09 4.76 4.74
N LYS A 267 -19.71 4.17 5.77
CA LYS A 267 -19.31 4.32 7.18
C LYS A 267 -18.00 3.61 7.54
N PHE A 268 -17.54 2.64 6.75
CA PHE A 268 -16.27 1.95 6.96
C PHE A 268 -15.23 2.43 5.95
N ASN A 269 -14.68 3.61 6.19
CA ASN A 269 -13.75 4.27 5.26
C ASN A 269 -12.29 3.79 5.40
N ILE A 270 -12.09 2.51 5.72
CA ILE A 270 -10.77 1.90 5.78
C ILE A 270 -10.45 1.30 4.40
N ASN A 271 -9.39 1.81 3.77
CA ASN A 271 -8.82 1.22 2.55
C ASN A 271 -7.69 0.25 2.92
N LEU A 272 -7.50 -0.79 2.14
CA LEU A 272 -6.50 -1.85 2.36
C LEU A 272 -6.66 -2.50 3.73
N ILE A 273 -7.85 -3.08 3.95
CA ILE A 273 -8.21 -3.77 5.20
C ILE A 273 -7.17 -4.80 5.59
N SER A 274 -6.62 -5.55 4.62
CA SER A 274 -5.63 -6.59 4.86
C SER A 274 -4.42 -6.14 5.70
N GLY A 275 -3.98 -4.88 5.54
CA GLY A 275 -2.82 -4.35 6.27
C GLY A 275 -3.14 -3.23 7.25
N ARG A 276 -4.27 -2.53 7.09
CA ARG A 276 -4.59 -1.33 7.87
C ARG A 276 -5.70 -1.51 8.90
N ALA A 277 -6.52 -2.55 8.76
CA ALA A 277 -7.58 -2.86 9.70
C ALA A 277 -7.19 -4.00 10.65
N ASN A 278 -7.70 -3.91 11.86
CA ASN A 278 -7.55 -4.93 12.89
C ASN A 278 -8.87 -5.66 13.11
N TYR A 279 -8.78 -6.97 13.31
CA TYR A 279 -9.93 -7.79 13.69
C TYR A 279 -9.49 -8.86 14.70
N GLU A 280 -10.45 -9.39 15.45
CA GLU A 280 -10.23 -10.55 16.30
C GLU A 280 -10.27 -11.82 15.44
N PRO A 281 -9.16 -12.60 15.38
CA PRO A 281 -9.06 -13.75 14.46
C PRO A 281 -9.94 -14.93 14.88
N GLY A 282 -10.45 -14.92 16.12
CA GLY A 282 -11.24 -16.03 16.67
C GLY A 282 -10.49 -17.34 16.56
N SER A 283 -11.21 -18.41 16.20
CA SER A 283 -10.65 -19.77 16.15
C SER A 283 -9.44 -19.96 15.22
N ALA A 284 -9.14 -19.01 14.33
CA ALA A 284 -7.92 -19.09 13.50
C ALA A 284 -6.65 -18.90 14.33
N LEU A 285 -6.73 -18.32 15.54
CA LEU A 285 -5.60 -18.19 16.44
C LEU A 285 -5.26 -19.46 17.23
N LYS A 286 -6.22 -20.40 17.39
CA LYS A 286 -6.08 -21.57 18.27
C LYS A 286 -4.84 -22.43 17.99
N ILE A 287 -4.41 -22.49 16.74
CA ILE A 287 -3.21 -23.25 16.37
C ILE A 287 -1.96 -22.71 17.07
N PHE A 288 -1.87 -21.40 17.28
CA PHE A 288 -0.73 -20.76 17.94
C PHE A 288 -0.82 -20.87 19.46
N THR A 289 -2.01 -20.73 20.05
CA THR A 289 -2.18 -20.84 21.50
C THR A 289 -1.96 -22.27 21.99
N ILE A 290 -2.46 -23.26 21.27
CA ILE A 290 -2.14 -24.68 21.48
C ILE A 290 -0.67 -24.96 21.14
N GLY A 291 -0.13 -24.34 20.09
CA GLY A 291 1.27 -24.45 19.72
C GLY A 291 2.22 -24.00 20.84
N SER A 292 1.87 -22.91 21.53
CA SER A 292 2.62 -22.48 22.72
C SER A 292 2.65 -23.55 23.81
N ALA A 293 1.52 -24.19 24.10
CA ALA A 293 1.46 -25.26 25.09
C ALA A 293 2.21 -26.52 24.66
N ILE A 294 2.27 -26.83 23.36
CA ILE A 294 3.05 -27.94 22.79
C ILE A 294 4.55 -27.62 22.88
N ASP A 295 4.97 -26.44 22.45
CA ASP A 295 6.38 -26.02 22.41
C ASP A 295 6.97 -25.94 23.83
N ASN A 296 6.17 -25.50 24.80
CA ASN A 296 6.49 -25.53 26.23
C ASN A 296 6.35 -26.92 26.87
N GLN A 297 6.11 -28.00 26.09
CA GLN A 297 5.99 -29.39 26.53
C GLN A 297 4.89 -29.64 27.59
N LEU A 298 3.90 -28.76 27.73
CA LEU A 298 2.77 -28.94 28.64
C LEU A 298 1.78 -29.98 28.14
N ILE A 299 1.63 -30.11 26.82
CA ILE A 299 0.74 -31.07 26.15
C ILE A 299 1.40 -31.64 24.89
N LYS A 300 0.82 -32.72 24.36
CA LYS A 300 1.17 -33.30 23.05
C LYS A 300 -0.07 -33.37 22.16
N PRO A 301 0.07 -33.49 20.84
CA PRO A 301 -1.08 -33.66 19.92
C PRO A 301 -2.02 -34.83 20.32
N THR A 302 -1.48 -35.85 21.01
CA THR A 302 -2.21 -37.02 21.48
C THR A 302 -2.77 -36.89 22.90
N THR A 303 -2.45 -35.83 23.64
CA THR A 303 -3.00 -35.60 24.98
C THR A 303 -4.52 -35.41 24.89
N THR A 304 -5.26 -36.11 25.78
CA THR A 304 -6.72 -36.13 25.76
C THR A 304 -7.33 -35.32 26.91
N PHE A 305 -8.49 -34.75 26.65
CA PHE A 305 -9.28 -33.99 27.63
C PHE A 305 -10.74 -34.44 27.60
N GLU A 306 -11.39 -34.39 28.75
CA GLU A 306 -12.83 -34.53 28.88
C GLU A 306 -13.47 -33.18 28.58
N VAL A 307 -14.19 -33.07 27.47
CA VAL A 307 -14.69 -31.80 26.92
C VAL A 307 -16.21 -31.81 26.95
N ASP A 308 -16.77 -30.98 27.80
CA ASP A 308 -18.20 -30.65 27.83
C ASP A 308 -18.51 -29.54 26.80
N ASP A 309 -19.80 -29.28 26.51
CA ASP A 309 -20.22 -28.23 25.56
C ASP A 309 -20.05 -26.81 26.13
N GLN A 310 -19.74 -26.67 27.43
CA GLN A 310 -19.46 -25.39 28.11
C GLN A 310 -18.47 -25.54 29.26
N ILE A 311 -17.79 -24.44 29.60
CA ILE A 311 -16.86 -24.36 30.75
C ILE A 311 -17.06 -23.05 31.48
N GLU A 312 -17.08 -23.11 32.82
CA GLU A 312 -17.12 -21.96 33.72
C GLU A 312 -15.72 -21.57 34.16
N ILE A 313 -15.35 -20.33 33.92
CA ILE A 313 -14.11 -19.70 34.41
C ILE A 313 -14.43 -18.84 35.66
N ILE A 314 -15.63 -18.32 35.71
CA ILE A 314 -16.18 -17.61 36.88
C ILE A 314 -17.37 -18.40 37.38
N GLU A 315 -17.38 -18.71 38.67
CA GLU A 315 -18.41 -19.51 39.34
C GLU A 315 -19.82 -19.00 39.00
N ASP A 316 -20.73 -19.94 38.73
CA ASP A 316 -22.13 -19.70 38.33
C ASP A 316 -22.36 -18.88 37.08
N SER A 317 -21.32 -18.65 36.25
CA SER A 317 -21.45 -17.84 35.03
C SER A 317 -22.27 -18.50 33.93
N CYS A 318 -22.30 -19.84 33.89
CA CYS A 318 -23.11 -20.59 32.94
C CYS A 318 -24.56 -20.86 33.38
N LEU A 319 -24.83 -20.73 34.70
CA LEU A 319 -26.18 -20.95 35.29
C LEU A 319 -27.09 -19.73 35.15
N LYS A 320 -26.51 -18.54 35.08
CA LYS A 320 -27.26 -17.29 34.96
C LYS A 320 -27.52 -17.00 33.51
N SER A 321 -28.78 -17.04 33.07
CA SER A 321 -29.18 -16.41 31.80
C SER A 321 -29.01 -14.89 31.96
N TYR A 322 -27.78 -14.43 31.78
CA TYR A 322 -27.47 -13.02 31.73
C TYR A 322 -27.95 -12.45 30.41
N GLU A 323 -28.95 -11.60 30.44
CA GLU A 323 -29.27 -10.74 29.34
C GLU A 323 -27.99 -9.98 28.91
N GLY A 324 -27.31 -10.50 27.87
CA GLY A 324 -26.29 -9.80 27.09
C GLY A 324 -24.84 -9.79 27.58
N LYS A 325 -24.41 -10.48 28.66
CA LYS A 325 -22.99 -10.47 29.09
C LYS A 325 -22.60 -11.75 29.85
N ASP A 326 -22.41 -12.87 29.14
CA ASP A 326 -21.84 -14.11 29.72
C ASP A 326 -20.34 -13.93 30.02
N LYS A 327 -19.99 -13.09 30.97
CA LYS A 327 -18.61 -12.95 31.43
C LYS A 327 -18.23 -14.16 32.26
N GLY A 328 -17.50 -15.09 31.66
CA GLY A 328 -16.92 -16.24 32.36
C GLY A 328 -17.46 -17.60 31.97
N CYS A 329 -18.56 -17.67 31.20
CA CYS A 329 -19.03 -18.90 30.57
C CYS A 329 -18.60 -18.97 29.10
N PHE A 330 -17.85 -20.01 28.75
CA PHE A 330 -17.42 -20.27 27.37
C PHE A 330 -18.11 -21.54 26.87
N ARG A 331 -18.51 -21.52 25.57
CA ARG A 331 -19.25 -22.62 24.96
C ARG A 331 -18.66 -23.03 23.63
N ASP A 332 -18.80 -24.29 23.31
CA ASP A 332 -18.58 -24.77 21.95
C ASP A 332 -19.68 -24.26 21.02
N PHE A 333 -19.43 -24.28 19.72
CA PHE A 333 -20.35 -23.72 18.72
C PHE A 333 -21.68 -24.48 18.70
N LEU A 334 -21.64 -25.81 18.86
CA LEU A 334 -22.82 -26.68 18.95
C LEU A 334 -22.87 -27.33 20.34
N LYS A 335 -24.09 -27.50 20.88
CA LYS A 335 -24.29 -28.33 22.05
C LYS A 335 -23.96 -29.77 21.73
N HIS A 336 -23.31 -30.45 22.65
CA HIS A 336 -22.95 -31.86 22.53
C HIS A 336 -22.86 -32.54 23.91
N GLU A 337 -22.88 -33.86 23.92
CA GLU A 337 -22.52 -34.63 25.11
C GLU A 337 -21.03 -34.55 25.37
N LYS A 338 -20.61 -34.92 26.59
CA LYS A 338 -19.21 -34.97 26.96
C LYS A 338 -18.42 -35.88 26.01
N TYR A 339 -17.34 -35.34 25.43
CA TYR A 339 -16.39 -36.07 24.58
C TYR A 339 -15.04 -36.22 25.27
N THR A 340 -14.36 -37.33 25.03
CA THR A 340 -12.93 -37.44 25.24
C THR A 340 -12.24 -37.08 23.94
N LEU A 341 -11.60 -35.91 23.87
CA LEU A 341 -10.95 -35.39 22.65
C LEU A 341 -9.44 -35.27 22.86
N SER A 342 -8.66 -35.76 21.89
CA SER A 342 -7.25 -35.43 21.77
C SER A 342 -7.07 -33.96 21.34
N VAL A 343 -5.90 -33.38 21.57
CA VAL A 343 -5.54 -32.03 21.08
C VAL A 343 -5.75 -31.94 19.56
N LYS A 344 -5.43 -33.00 18.82
CA LYS A 344 -5.69 -33.10 17.38
C LYS A 344 -7.17 -32.93 17.06
N GLU A 345 -8.05 -33.63 17.78
CA GLU A 345 -9.52 -33.55 17.57
C GLU A 345 -10.10 -32.21 18.07
N ILE A 346 -9.50 -31.59 19.10
CA ILE A 346 -9.86 -30.25 19.57
C ILE A 346 -9.67 -29.22 18.43
N ILE A 347 -8.51 -29.24 17.74
CA ILE A 347 -8.23 -28.36 16.61
C ILE A 347 -9.12 -28.70 15.41
N GLU A 348 -9.30 -30.00 15.09
CA GLU A 348 -10.15 -30.50 14.02
C GLU A 348 -11.58 -29.96 14.11
N ARG A 349 -12.20 -30.10 15.30
CA ARG A 349 -13.57 -29.66 15.60
C ARG A 349 -13.68 -28.18 15.92
N SER A 350 -12.55 -27.52 16.14
CA SER A 350 -12.48 -26.12 16.60
C SER A 350 -13.15 -25.89 17.96
N SER A 351 -13.08 -26.89 18.90
CA SER A 351 -13.66 -26.76 20.23
C SER A 351 -13.05 -25.59 21.01
N ASN A 352 -13.90 -24.70 21.54
CA ASN A 352 -13.51 -23.63 22.43
C ASN A 352 -13.14 -24.18 23.80
N VAL A 353 -14.02 -25.04 24.34
CA VAL A 353 -13.85 -25.65 25.66
C VAL A 353 -12.59 -26.50 25.69
N GLY A 354 -12.40 -27.35 24.68
CA GLY A 354 -11.20 -28.17 24.55
C GLY A 354 -9.92 -27.31 24.46
N THR A 355 -9.93 -26.20 23.73
CA THR A 355 -8.79 -25.29 23.61
C THR A 355 -8.45 -24.63 24.97
N ILE A 356 -9.48 -24.16 25.70
CA ILE A 356 -9.30 -23.57 27.03
C ILE A 356 -8.71 -24.60 28.00
N LEU A 357 -9.20 -25.85 27.95
CA LEU A 357 -8.66 -26.92 28.78
C LEU A 357 -7.19 -27.24 28.42
N ALA A 358 -6.88 -27.29 27.13
CA ALA A 358 -5.53 -27.59 26.65
C ALA A 358 -4.51 -26.48 27.03
N THR A 359 -4.94 -25.24 27.14
CA THR A 359 -4.09 -24.08 27.48
C THR A 359 -4.17 -23.65 28.94
N LYS A 360 -4.99 -24.33 29.78
CA LYS A 360 -5.26 -23.95 31.17
C LYS A 360 -4.00 -23.86 32.05
N SER A 361 -2.99 -24.67 31.74
CA SER A 361 -1.73 -24.74 32.50
C SER A 361 -0.66 -23.80 31.93
N SER A 362 -0.96 -23.03 30.89
CA SER A 362 -0.06 -22.02 30.32
C SER A 362 -0.22 -20.70 31.07
N ASP A 363 0.88 -19.95 31.19
CA ASP A 363 0.82 -18.55 31.60
C ASP A 363 0.44 -17.70 30.40
N ILE A 364 -0.33 -16.65 30.61
CA ILE A 364 -0.81 -15.77 29.53
C ILE A 364 0.34 -15.03 28.87
N GLU A 365 1.36 -14.68 29.65
CA GLU A 365 2.59 -14.05 29.22
C GLU A 365 3.39 -14.94 28.26
N ASP A 366 3.46 -16.25 28.53
CA ASP A 366 4.13 -17.24 27.66
C ASP A 366 3.41 -17.35 26.30
N ILE A 367 2.08 -17.37 26.32
CA ILE A 367 1.28 -17.38 25.09
C ILE A 367 1.50 -16.07 24.29
N GLU A 368 1.49 -14.92 24.96
CA GLU A 368 1.72 -13.63 24.30
C GLU A 368 3.13 -13.55 23.72
N GLU A 369 4.16 -13.99 24.43
CA GLU A 369 5.53 -14.02 23.91
C GLU A 369 5.64 -14.96 22.71
N TYR A 370 5.00 -16.12 22.76
CA TYR A 370 4.96 -17.05 21.65
C TYR A 370 4.28 -16.42 20.42
N LEU A 371 3.14 -15.77 20.60
CA LEU A 371 2.45 -15.05 19.53
C LEU A 371 3.30 -13.92 18.93
N LYS A 372 4.06 -13.18 19.75
CA LYS A 372 4.99 -12.15 19.27
C LYS A 372 6.12 -12.71 18.42
N LYS A 373 6.59 -13.95 18.67
CA LYS A 373 7.57 -14.63 17.81
C LYS A 373 7.05 -14.83 16.39
N PHE A 374 5.75 -15.05 16.22
CA PHE A 374 5.08 -15.18 14.92
C PHE A 374 4.74 -13.83 14.24
N GLY A 375 5.10 -12.70 14.87
CA GLY A 375 4.89 -11.37 14.32
C GLY A 375 3.60 -10.69 14.74
N PHE A 376 2.80 -11.28 15.62
CA PHE A 376 1.62 -10.59 16.18
C PHE A 376 2.05 -9.39 17.03
N SER A 377 1.23 -8.33 17.02
CA SER A 377 1.53 -7.03 17.65
C SER A 377 2.76 -6.31 17.07
N GLN A 378 3.19 -6.67 15.86
CA GLN A 378 4.30 -6.07 15.13
C GLN A 378 3.86 -5.77 13.70
N LYS A 379 4.51 -4.80 13.05
CA LYS A 379 4.36 -4.61 11.60
C LYS A 379 4.99 -5.79 10.87
N THR A 380 4.40 -6.21 9.76
CA THR A 380 4.97 -7.28 8.93
C THR A 380 6.15 -6.79 8.09
N GLY A 381 6.26 -5.47 7.91
CA GLY A 381 7.31 -4.84 7.11
C GLY A 381 6.96 -4.73 5.62
N VAL A 382 5.76 -5.13 5.22
CA VAL A 382 5.27 -4.97 3.86
C VAL A 382 5.31 -3.49 3.43
N GLU A 383 5.54 -3.23 2.15
CA GLU A 383 5.68 -1.90 1.56
C GLU A 383 4.33 -1.15 1.51
N LEU A 384 3.75 -0.94 2.68
CA LEU A 384 2.45 -0.30 2.85
C LEU A 384 2.50 0.80 3.90
N SER A 385 2.28 2.04 3.47
CA SER A 385 2.11 3.17 4.39
C SER A 385 0.89 2.97 5.28
N GLY A 386 1.06 3.15 6.62
CA GLY A 386 -0.04 3.03 7.57
C GLY A 386 -0.41 1.60 7.94
N GLU A 387 0.49 0.63 7.75
CA GLU A 387 0.32 -0.73 8.27
C GLU A 387 0.09 -0.71 9.78
N THR A 388 -0.94 -1.44 10.22
CA THR A 388 -1.25 -1.61 11.65
C THR A 388 -0.35 -2.65 12.30
N ARG A 389 -0.12 -2.48 13.60
CA ARG A 389 0.61 -3.48 14.41
C ARG A 389 -0.32 -4.51 15.03
N GLY A 390 -1.64 -4.24 15.08
CA GLY A 390 -2.49 -4.99 15.99
C GLY A 390 -2.16 -4.69 17.46
N ASN A 391 -2.84 -5.34 18.38
CA ASN A 391 -2.60 -5.18 19.80
C ASN A 391 -3.17 -6.33 20.60
N PHE A 392 -2.61 -6.57 21.78
CA PHE A 392 -3.22 -7.38 22.82
C PHE A 392 -4.08 -6.49 23.73
N THR A 393 -5.18 -7.04 24.24
CA THR A 393 -5.98 -6.36 25.26
C THR A 393 -5.23 -6.42 26.60
N GLU A 394 -5.20 -5.31 27.35
CA GLU A 394 -4.60 -5.29 28.69
C GLU A 394 -5.36 -6.23 29.65
N TYR A 395 -4.63 -7.11 30.35
CA TYR A 395 -5.21 -8.19 31.15
C TYR A 395 -4.91 -8.14 32.65
N ASN A 396 -4.28 -7.08 33.15
CA ASN A 396 -3.82 -6.97 34.55
C ASN A 396 -4.90 -7.23 35.62
N THR A 397 -6.18 -7.24 35.27
CA THR A 397 -7.30 -7.47 36.20
C THR A 397 -8.35 -8.46 35.67
N CYS A 398 -8.08 -9.14 34.59
CA CYS A 398 -9.07 -9.92 33.84
C CYS A 398 -8.96 -11.42 34.15
N LYS A 399 -9.97 -11.97 34.84
CA LYS A 399 -10.01 -13.41 35.18
C LYS A 399 -10.25 -14.35 34.00
N THR A 400 -10.79 -13.84 32.89
CA THR A 400 -11.17 -14.61 31.70
C THR A 400 -10.22 -14.39 30.53
N CYS A 401 -9.20 -13.55 30.66
CA CYS A 401 -8.36 -13.15 29.54
C CYS A 401 -7.55 -14.29 28.95
N LEU A 402 -6.99 -15.19 29.77
CA LEU A 402 -6.32 -16.40 29.28
C LEU A 402 -7.28 -17.23 28.39
N SER A 403 -8.49 -17.50 28.87
CA SER A 403 -9.49 -18.27 28.12
C SER A 403 -9.94 -17.57 26.85
N SER A 404 -10.11 -16.23 26.90
CA SER A 404 -10.45 -15.41 25.74
C SER A 404 -9.32 -15.42 24.70
N LEU A 405 -8.07 -15.19 25.11
CA LEU A 405 -6.91 -15.21 24.24
C LEU A 405 -6.72 -16.59 23.59
N SER A 406 -6.91 -17.66 24.38
CA SER A 406 -6.78 -19.03 23.92
C SER A 406 -7.65 -19.36 22.71
N ILE A 407 -8.83 -18.73 22.60
CA ILE A 407 -9.77 -18.95 21.51
C ILE A 407 -9.81 -17.81 20.47
N GLY A 408 -8.86 -16.86 20.58
CA GLY A 408 -8.65 -15.80 19.58
C GLY A 408 -9.45 -14.53 19.78
N TYR A 409 -9.89 -14.28 21.01
CA TYR A 409 -10.38 -12.97 21.48
C TYR A 409 -9.29 -12.27 22.30
N SER A 410 -9.52 -11.02 22.69
CA SER A 410 -8.53 -10.22 23.43
C SER A 410 -7.20 -9.96 22.70
N ILE A 411 -7.20 -10.14 21.40
CA ILE A 411 -6.12 -9.80 20.46
C ILE A 411 -6.73 -9.26 19.18
N ASN A 412 -6.14 -8.22 18.65
CA ASN A 412 -6.46 -7.68 17.33
C ASN A 412 -5.28 -7.85 16.39
N VAL A 413 -5.52 -8.40 15.21
CA VAL A 413 -4.51 -8.73 14.22
C VAL A 413 -4.87 -8.16 12.85
N SER A 414 -3.87 -7.93 11.99
CA SER A 414 -4.08 -7.70 10.57
C SER A 414 -4.10 -9.02 9.80
N GLN A 415 -4.67 -9.00 8.60
CA GLN A 415 -4.68 -10.18 7.73
C GLN A 415 -3.25 -10.53 7.26
N TYR A 416 -2.38 -9.54 7.05
CA TYR A 416 -0.96 -9.79 6.74
C TYR A 416 -0.23 -10.50 7.88
N GLN A 417 -0.50 -10.14 9.13
CA GLN A 417 0.05 -10.86 10.27
C GLN A 417 -0.39 -12.34 10.29
N MET A 418 -1.65 -12.61 9.97
CA MET A 418 -2.15 -13.99 9.88
C MET A 418 -1.42 -14.76 8.77
N VAL A 419 -1.26 -14.18 7.58
CA VAL A 419 -0.53 -14.82 6.48
C VAL A 419 0.93 -15.07 6.87
N LYS A 420 1.62 -14.08 7.45
CA LYS A 420 3.00 -14.23 7.94
C LYS A 420 3.11 -15.38 8.95
N ALA A 421 2.23 -15.41 9.95
CA ALA A 421 2.26 -16.41 11.01
C ALA A 421 2.01 -17.83 10.49
N TYR A 422 1.04 -18.01 9.58
CA TYR A 422 0.81 -19.31 8.94
C TYR A 422 1.94 -19.71 7.98
N SER A 423 2.59 -18.74 7.33
CA SER A 423 3.76 -19.01 6.50
C SER A 423 4.93 -19.57 7.32
N ILE A 424 5.13 -19.09 8.55
CA ILE A 424 6.15 -19.65 9.47
C ILE A 424 5.85 -21.11 9.78
N ILE A 425 4.59 -21.50 9.97
CA ILE A 425 4.24 -22.92 10.17
C ILE A 425 4.49 -23.71 8.88
N ALA A 426 4.04 -23.19 7.74
CA ALA A 426 4.09 -23.90 6.46
C ALA A 426 5.52 -24.13 5.94
N ASN A 427 6.47 -23.22 6.25
CA ASN A 427 7.85 -23.26 5.76
C ASN A 427 8.85 -23.95 6.70
N GLY A 428 8.36 -24.69 7.71
CA GLY A 428 9.23 -25.41 8.66
C GLY A 428 9.73 -24.55 9.82
N GLY A 429 9.01 -23.51 10.21
CA GLY A 429 9.27 -22.70 11.40
C GLY A 429 10.22 -21.52 11.20
N LYS A 430 10.53 -21.15 9.97
CA LYS A 430 11.44 -20.04 9.66
C LYS A 430 10.69 -18.72 9.56
N ASN A 431 11.30 -17.63 10.04
CA ASN A 431 10.75 -16.30 9.81
C ASN A 431 10.66 -16.01 8.32
N ILE A 432 9.66 -15.22 7.95
CA ILE A 432 9.45 -14.74 6.59
C ILE A 432 8.98 -13.28 6.64
N ASP A 433 9.56 -12.43 5.83
CA ASP A 433 9.11 -11.06 5.66
C ASP A 433 8.26 -10.98 4.39
N LEU A 434 7.05 -10.45 4.52
CA LEU A 434 6.14 -10.30 3.40
C LEU A 434 6.58 -9.12 2.53
N THR A 435 6.44 -9.25 1.20
CA THR A 435 6.77 -8.19 0.25
C THR A 435 5.76 -8.13 -0.90
N LEU A 436 5.52 -6.91 -1.39
CA LEU A 436 4.71 -6.63 -2.58
C LEU A 436 5.57 -6.52 -3.85
N THR A 437 6.90 -6.63 -3.73
CA THR A 437 7.84 -6.49 -4.85
C THR A 437 8.67 -7.75 -5.04
N ARG A 438 9.13 -7.99 -6.27
CA ARG A 438 10.07 -9.05 -6.62
C ARG A 438 11.51 -8.57 -6.49
N GLY A 439 12.44 -9.51 -6.31
CA GLY A 439 13.87 -9.22 -6.27
C GLY A 439 14.44 -8.87 -4.89
N ASN A 440 13.62 -8.87 -3.85
CA ASN A 440 14.06 -8.68 -2.46
C ASN A 440 14.56 -9.98 -1.78
N GLU A 441 14.80 -11.03 -2.56
CA GLU A 441 15.18 -12.37 -2.06
C GLU A 441 16.45 -12.37 -1.19
N GLY A 442 17.35 -11.39 -1.37
CA GLY A 442 18.59 -11.25 -0.60
C GLY A 442 18.41 -10.65 0.80
N SER A 443 17.26 -10.11 1.16
CA SER A 443 17.00 -9.45 2.45
C SER A 443 16.18 -10.29 3.43
N GLN A 444 15.78 -11.52 3.06
CA GLN A 444 14.93 -12.38 3.88
C GLN A 444 15.63 -12.80 5.18
N ASN A 445 15.03 -12.41 6.30
CA ASN A 445 15.45 -12.86 7.62
C ASN A 445 14.92 -14.28 7.89
N THR A 446 15.67 -15.29 7.47
CA THR A 446 15.30 -16.71 7.60
C THR A 446 15.60 -17.30 9.00
N LYS A 447 15.58 -16.49 10.05
CA LYS A 447 15.79 -16.95 11.42
C LYS A 447 14.76 -18.00 11.80
N GLN A 448 15.19 -19.11 12.40
CA GLN A 448 14.30 -20.12 12.97
C GLN A 448 13.52 -19.54 14.15
N ILE A 449 12.19 -19.58 14.07
CA ILE A 449 11.24 -19.06 15.08
C ILE A 449 10.80 -20.16 16.03
N ILE A 450 10.42 -21.31 15.46
CA ILE A 450 10.11 -22.55 16.18
C ILE A 450 10.88 -23.71 15.52
N SER A 451 11.06 -24.80 16.24
CA SER A 451 11.74 -25.96 15.67
C SER A 451 10.97 -26.51 14.46
N GLU A 452 11.69 -27.15 13.54
CA GLU A 452 11.05 -27.82 12.39
C GLU A 452 10.08 -28.92 12.85
N GLU A 453 10.42 -29.62 13.95
CA GLU A 453 9.55 -30.62 14.56
C GLU A 453 8.24 -29.99 15.06
N SER A 454 8.29 -28.87 15.79
CA SER A 454 7.11 -28.13 16.24
C SER A 454 6.29 -27.63 15.05
N ALA A 455 6.94 -27.07 14.02
CA ALA A 455 6.26 -26.60 12.82
C ALA A 455 5.52 -27.74 12.12
N ASN A 456 6.14 -28.91 11.95
CA ASN A 456 5.50 -30.09 11.34
C ASN A 456 4.33 -30.61 12.17
N GLN A 457 4.43 -30.63 13.51
CA GLN A 457 3.31 -31.00 14.37
C GLN A 457 2.13 -30.03 14.19
N LEU A 458 2.36 -28.71 14.15
CA LEU A 458 1.30 -27.72 13.90
C LEU A 458 0.72 -27.85 12.50
N LYS A 459 1.55 -28.12 11.50
CA LYS A 459 1.13 -28.36 10.12
C LYS A 459 0.20 -29.57 10.01
N ASP A 460 0.53 -30.68 10.68
CA ASP A 460 -0.30 -31.88 10.73
C ASP A 460 -1.65 -31.62 11.41
N LEU A 461 -1.69 -30.80 12.46
CA LEU A 461 -2.94 -30.37 13.09
C LEU A 461 -3.81 -29.56 12.13
N LEU A 462 -3.22 -28.66 11.34
CA LEU A 462 -3.93 -27.86 10.33
C LEU A 462 -4.44 -28.71 9.16
N ILE A 463 -3.66 -29.68 8.69
CA ILE A 463 -4.09 -30.64 7.66
C ILE A 463 -5.32 -31.43 8.17
N ASN A 464 -5.30 -31.85 9.44
CA ASN A 464 -6.42 -32.59 10.01
C ASN A 464 -7.74 -31.78 10.07
N VAL A 465 -7.70 -30.45 10.09
CA VAL A 465 -8.90 -29.61 9.99
C VAL A 465 -9.59 -29.79 8.63
N VAL A 466 -8.84 -30.13 7.59
CA VAL A 466 -9.36 -30.37 6.24
C VAL A 466 -9.64 -31.87 6.03
N GLU A 467 -8.69 -32.74 6.38
CA GLU A 467 -8.76 -34.18 6.09
C GLU A 467 -9.52 -34.98 7.16
N GLY A 468 -9.64 -34.47 8.36
CA GLY A 468 -10.27 -35.15 9.49
C GLY A 468 -11.78 -35.36 9.29
N LYS A 469 -12.32 -36.40 9.91
CA LYS A 469 -13.74 -36.78 9.80
C LYS A 469 -14.67 -35.65 10.25
N ASN A 470 -14.30 -34.92 11.30
CA ASN A 470 -15.10 -33.83 11.88
C ASN A 470 -14.52 -32.46 11.60
N GLY A 471 -13.60 -32.37 10.64
CA GLY A 471 -12.90 -31.13 10.31
C GLY A 471 -13.84 -30.01 9.85
N THR A 472 -13.59 -28.79 10.30
CA THR A 472 -14.38 -27.60 9.91
C THR A 472 -14.05 -27.10 8.51
N GLY A 473 -12.95 -27.57 7.91
CA GLY A 473 -12.46 -27.22 6.57
C GLY A 473 -12.69 -28.29 5.51
N LYS A 474 -13.54 -29.30 5.73
CA LYS A 474 -13.73 -30.44 4.80
C LYS A 474 -14.10 -30.07 3.37
N SER A 475 -14.75 -28.94 3.15
CA SER A 475 -15.11 -28.44 1.81
C SER A 475 -13.90 -28.10 0.94
N LEU A 476 -12.72 -27.96 1.57
CA LEU A 476 -11.46 -27.64 0.91
C LEU A 476 -10.73 -28.85 0.33
N ARG A 477 -11.14 -30.07 0.62
CA ARG A 477 -10.46 -31.26 0.10
C ARG A 477 -10.36 -31.21 -1.41
N MET A 478 -9.14 -31.48 -1.88
CA MET A 478 -8.80 -31.59 -3.30
C MET A 478 -7.99 -32.88 -3.49
N ASP A 479 -8.29 -33.65 -4.52
CA ASP A 479 -7.68 -34.95 -4.73
C ASP A 479 -6.21 -34.80 -5.01
N ASN A 480 -5.30 -34.68 -5.14
CA ASN A 480 -3.88 -34.54 -5.45
C ASN A 480 -3.15 -33.42 -4.67
N TYR A 481 -3.83 -32.69 -3.79
CA TYR A 481 -3.20 -31.57 -3.09
C TYR A 481 -3.42 -31.64 -1.58
N THR A 482 -2.36 -31.35 -0.82
CA THR A 482 -2.43 -31.23 0.62
C THR A 482 -2.79 -29.78 1.01
N ILE A 483 -3.95 -29.62 1.63
CA ILE A 483 -4.42 -28.34 2.17
C ILE A 483 -4.51 -28.46 3.68
N GLY A 484 -3.94 -27.49 4.38
CA GLY A 484 -4.07 -27.34 5.83
C GLY A 484 -4.52 -25.93 6.18
N GLY A 485 -5.27 -25.76 7.27
CA GLY A 485 -5.69 -24.43 7.67
C GLY A 485 -6.71 -24.44 8.79
N LYS A 486 -7.22 -23.26 9.13
CA LYS A 486 -8.18 -23.08 10.21
C LYS A 486 -9.27 -22.10 9.83
N THR A 487 -10.50 -22.48 10.11
CA THR A 487 -11.67 -21.58 10.07
C THR A 487 -11.66 -20.63 11.26
N GLY A 488 -11.97 -19.37 11.02
CA GLY A 488 -12.22 -18.35 12.03
C GLY A 488 -13.66 -17.88 11.96
N THR A 489 -14.24 -17.61 13.12
CA THR A 489 -15.55 -16.96 13.25
C THR A 489 -15.53 -16.17 14.56
N SER A 490 -15.65 -14.86 14.47
CA SER A 490 -15.75 -13.97 15.62
C SER A 490 -16.92 -13.01 15.44
N ARG A 491 -17.51 -12.52 16.52
CA ARG A 491 -18.55 -11.49 16.44
C ARG A 491 -17.95 -10.20 15.94
N THR A 492 -18.63 -9.51 15.05
CA THR A 492 -18.18 -8.20 14.58
C THR A 492 -18.38 -7.16 15.67
N HIS A 493 -17.31 -6.48 16.05
CA HIS A 493 -17.38 -5.32 16.94
C HIS A 493 -17.76 -4.09 16.11
N ILE A 494 -18.81 -3.38 16.54
CA ILE A 494 -19.30 -2.16 15.91
C ILE A 494 -19.02 -1.02 16.88
N GLU A 495 -18.29 0.00 16.43
CA GLU A 495 -17.94 1.15 17.25
C GLU A 495 -19.19 1.84 17.83
N GLY A 496 -19.18 2.11 19.13
CA GLY A 496 -20.30 2.71 19.87
C GLY A 496 -21.47 1.77 20.20
N ILE A 497 -21.48 0.53 19.67
CA ILE A 497 -22.55 -0.48 19.92
C ILE A 497 -21.98 -1.68 20.68
N GLY A 498 -20.76 -2.11 20.37
CA GLY A 498 -20.13 -3.32 20.89
C GLY A 498 -20.26 -4.50 19.92
N TYR A 499 -20.24 -5.73 20.45
CA TYR A 499 -20.36 -6.93 19.61
C TYR A 499 -21.78 -7.11 19.04
N SER A 500 -21.84 -7.33 17.73
CA SER A 500 -23.09 -7.64 17.06
C SER A 500 -23.56 -9.07 17.36
N ASP A 501 -24.88 -9.27 17.52
CA ASP A 501 -25.47 -10.59 17.68
C ASP A 501 -25.78 -11.28 16.35
N SER A 502 -25.80 -10.54 15.25
CA SER A 502 -26.18 -11.05 13.91
C SER A 502 -25.07 -10.98 12.86
N ARG A 503 -23.98 -10.26 13.13
CA ARG A 503 -22.87 -10.09 12.19
C ARG A 503 -21.59 -10.70 12.72
N PHE A 504 -20.91 -11.40 11.83
CA PHE A 504 -19.68 -12.14 12.16
C PHE A 504 -18.56 -11.82 11.18
N ASN A 505 -17.35 -11.73 11.68
CA ASN A 505 -16.16 -11.81 10.87
C ASN A 505 -15.86 -13.28 10.64
N THR A 506 -15.98 -13.73 9.41
CA THR A 506 -15.72 -15.11 9.04
C THR A 506 -14.44 -15.19 8.23
N SER A 507 -13.57 -16.14 8.55
CA SER A 507 -12.29 -16.28 7.86
C SER A 507 -11.91 -17.73 7.65
N PHE A 508 -11.04 -17.95 6.69
CA PHE A 508 -10.21 -19.13 6.56
C PHE A 508 -8.78 -18.68 6.30
N THR A 509 -7.84 -19.18 7.11
CA THR A 509 -6.40 -19.00 6.89
C THR A 509 -5.74 -20.35 6.84
N GLY A 510 -4.94 -20.61 5.82
CA GLY A 510 -4.32 -21.90 5.60
C GLY A 510 -3.32 -21.90 4.47
N PHE A 511 -2.84 -23.07 4.10
CA PHE A 511 -1.87 -23.26 3.04
C PHE A 511 -2.25 -24.40 2.11
N ILE A 512 -1.69 -24.36 0.93
CA ILE A 512 -1.63 -25.48 -0.01
C ILE A 512 -0.17 -25.82 -0.31
N GLU A 513 0.16 -27.10 -0.35
CA GLU A 513 1.45 -27.56 -0.86
C GLU A 513 1.43 -27.55 -2.39
N THR A 514 2.41 -26.91 -2.99
CA THR A 514 2.64 -26.90 -4.43
C THR A 514 4.04 -27.40 -4.76
N ASP A 515 4.32 -27.69 -6.02
CA ASP A 515 5.66 -28.10 -6.47
C ASP A 515 6.73 -27.02 -6.22
N GLU A 516 6.33 -25.74 -6.16
CA GLU A 516 7.19 -24.58 -5.87
C GLU A 516 7.27 -24.23 -4.37
N GLY A 517 6.67 -25.06 -3.51
CA GLY A 517 6.58 -24.85 -2.08
C GLY A 517 5.20 -24.39 -1.60
N PRO A 518 5.02 -24.23 -0.28
CA PRO A 518 3.72 -23.90 0.27
C PRO A 518 3.31 -22.46 -0.08
N VAL A 519 2.07 -22.32 -0.51
CA VAL A 519 1.39 -21.02 -0.68
C VAL A 519 0.38 -20.87 0.44
N VAL A 520 0.50 -19.78 1.21
CA VAL A 520 -0.39 -19.47 2.33
C VAL A 520 -1.40 -18.42 1.91
N GLY A 521 -2.67 -18.66 2.24
CA GLY A 521 -3.77 -17.73 1.94
C GLY A 521 -4.62 -17.43 3.17
N SER A 522 -5.20 -16.24 3.19
CA SER A 522 -6.20 -15.80 4.15
C SER A 522 -7.36 -15.14 3.42
N VAL A 523 -8.57 -15.62 3.67
CA VAL A 523 -9.83 -15.03 3.21
C VAL A 523 -10.59 -14.52 4.42
N LEU A 524 -11.02 -13.26 4.39
CA LEU A 524 -11.77 -12.60 5.46
C LEU A 524 -13.02 -11.92 4.89
N LEU A 525 -14.18 -12.28 5.43
CA LEU A 525 -15.44 -11.59 5.21
C LEU A 525 -15.80 -10.83 6.50
N TRP A 526 -15.81 -9.52 6.42
CA TRP A 526 -16.05 -8.64 7.55
C TRP A 526 -17.54 -8.34 7.69
N GLY A 527 -18.14 -8.73 8.83
CA GLY A 527 -19.53 -8.42 9.13
C GLY A 527 -20.54 -9.21 8.31
N ALA A 528 -20.24 -10.46 7.94
CA ALA A 528 -21.18 -11.35 7.28
C ALA A 528 -22.43 -11.60 8.13
N LEU A 529 -23.61 -11.57 7.51
CA LEU A 529 -24.89 -11.83 8.15
C LEU A 529 -25.29 -13.30 8.05
N ILE A 530 -26.02 -13.78 9.04
CA ILE A 530 -26.72 -15.06 8.95
C ILE A 530 -27.74 -14.96 7.81
N SER A 531 -27.58 -15.80 6.79
CA SER A 531 -28.57 -15.90 5.71
C SER A 531 -29.84 -16.56 6.22
N PRO A 532 -31.06 -16.13 5.80
CA PRO A 532 -32.30 -16.81 6.11
C PRO A 532 -32.35 -18.29 5.66
N SER A 533 -31.51 -18.67 4.71
CA SER A 533 -31.38 -20.03 4.18
C SER A 533 -30.33 -20.89 4.91
N SER A 534 -29.56 -20.32 5.83
CA SER A 534 -28.47 -21.00 6.55
C SER A 534 -28.62 -20.72 8.04
N GLU A 535 -28.70 -21.79 8.82
CA GLU A 535 -28.84 -21.72 10.27
C GLU A 535 -27.61 -21.05 10.94
N TYR A 536 -26.44 -21.06 10.23
CA TYR A 536 -25.17 -20.57 10.77
C TYR A 536 -24.29 -19.93 9.69
N VAL A 537 -23.59 -18.87 10.05
CA VAL A 537 -22.52 -18.26 9.25
C VAL A 537 -21.18 -18.59 9.88
N THR A 538 -20.35 -19.32 9.15
CA THR A 538 -19.02 -19.76 9.63
C THR A 538 -17.95 -19.56 8.56
N GLY A 539 -16.68 -19.51 8.96
CA GLY A 539 -15.57 -19.47 8.01
C GLY A 539 -15.56 -20.65 7.03
N GLY A 540 -16.03 -21.84 7.48
CA GLY A 540 -16.14 -23.03 6.63
C GLY A 540 -17.21 -22.95 5.54
N SER A 541 -18.31 -22.20 5.79
CA SER A 541 -19.41 -22.04 4.82
C SER A 541 -19.24 -20.81 3.91
N THR A 542 -18.41 -19.84 4.27
CA THR A 542 -18.28 -18.57 3.54
C THR A 542 -16.88 -18.34 2.97
N ALA A 543 -15.84 -18.31 3.82
CA ALA A 543 -14.47 -18.00 3.41
C ALA A 543 -13.76 -19.20 2.75
N ALA A 544 -14.00 -20.42 3.24
CA ALA A 544 -13.35 -21.63 2.70
C ALA A 544 -13.68 -21.89 1.21
N PRO A 545 -14.92 -21.72 0.71
CA PRO A 545 -15.19 -21.86 -0.72
C PRO A 545 -14.41 -20.88 -1.60
N ILE A 546 -14.25 -19.63 -1.17
CA ILE A 546 -13.44 -18.62 -1.89
C ILE A 546 -11.98 -19.06 -1.93
N PHE A 547 -11.44 -19.49 -0.78
CA PHE A 547 -10.08 -20.03 -0.70
C PHE A 547 -9.88 -21.19 -1.68
N LYS A 548 -10.79 -22.15 -1.70
CA LYS A 548 -10.73 -23.31 -2.63
C LYS A 548 -10.70 -22.88 -4.09
N THR A 549 -11.59 -21.96 -4.47
CA THR A 549 -11.64 -21.46 -5.85
C THR A 549 -10.31 -20.77 -6.23
N ILE A 550 -9.73 -19.96 -5.35
CA ILE A 550 -8.46 -19.29 -5.66
C ILE A 550 -7.33 -20.31 -5.78
N VAL A 551 -7.28 -21.27 -4.87
CA VAL A 551 -6.26 -22.34 -4.90
C VAL A 551 -6.31 -23.14 -6.20
N SER A 552 -7.51 -23.42 -6.74
CA SER A 552 -7.63 -24.14 -8.03
C SER A 552 -7.03 -23.40 -9.24
N TYR A 553 -6.84 -22.08 -9.12
CA TYR A 553 -6.10 -21.29 -10.14
C TYR A 553 -4.59 -21.21 -9.88
N LEU A 554 -4.15 -21.47 -8.65
CA LEU A 554 -2.73 -21.45 -8.31
C LEU A 554 -2.04 -22.77 -8.65
N VAL A 555 -2.80 -23.85 -8.78
CA VAL A 555 -2.27 -25.19 -9.09
C VAL A 555 -2.79 -25.66 -10.45
N PRO A 556 -1.91 -26.10 -11.37
CA PRO A 556 -2.33 -26.54 -12.69
C PRO A 556 -3.06 -27.89 -12.62
N GLY A 557 -4.22 -28.01 -13.23
CA GLY A 557 -4.81 -29.27 -13.67
C GLY A 557 -5.92 -29.89 -12.81
N GLU A 558 -6.90 -29.09 -12.33
CA GLU A 558 -8.26 -29.63 -12.05
C GLU A 558 -9.30 -29.13 -13.04
#